data_9f5cb43166ec0172f02ff64e211ad5aa
#
_entry.id   9f5cb43166ec0172f02ff64e211ad5aa
#
_cell.length_a   1.000
_cell.length_b   1.000
_cell.length_c   1.000
_cell.angle_alpha   90.00
_cell.angle_beta   90.00
_cell.angle_gamma   90.00
#
_symmetry.space_group_name_H-M   'P 1'
#
loop_
_entity.id
_entity.type
_entity.pdbx_description
1 polymer ?
#
loop_
_entity_poly.entity_id
_entity_poly.type
_entity_poly.pdbx_seq_one_letter_code
_entity_poly.pdbx_strand_id
1 'polypeptide(L)'
;IRTIKQQRWASYRDALLAIGVGGGLVYLLVIFGVVAVDPWYDPKYAISLSGMVFANAMTAVTLSAERFDAEIRSGKDSVHARNTAWNAALIPQINSFLAVGLVSLPGIMTGQVIAGADPMEAVRYQIMVMSMVMGSAGFAVAIFLKRRTRRATGTSL
;
A
#
# COMPACT_ATOMS: atom_id res chain seq x y z
N ILE A 1 11.55 -12.30 27.57
CA ILE A 1 10.14 -12.45 27.14
C ILE A 1 9.43 -11.08 27.06
N ARG A 2 9.64 -10.16 28.01
CA ARG A 2 9.01 -8.82 28.03
C ARG A 2 9.44 -7.95 26.85
N THR A 3 10.71 -7.96 26.49
CA THR A 3 11.31 -7.17 25.40
C THR A 3 10.75 -7.56 24.03
N ILE A 4 10.55 -8.86 23.78
CA ILE A 4 10.00 -9.37 22.52
C ILE A 4 8.55 -8.93 22.33
N LYS A 5 7.72 -8.99 23.38
CA LYS A 5 6.34 -8.51 23.34
C LYS A 5 6.27 -7.00 23.06
N GLN A 6 7.10 -6.22 23.71
CA GLN A 6 7.14 -4.77 23.55
C GLN A 6 7.58 -4.36 22.13
N GLN A 7 8.54 -5.09 21.55
CA GLN A 7 9.00 -4.87 20.18
C GLN A 7 7.93 -5.23 19.14
N ARG A 8 7.14 -6.28 19.37
CA ARG A 8 5.99 -6.65 18.53
C ARG A 8 4.90 -5.56 18.57
N TRP A 9 4.51 -5.09 19.74
CA TRP A 9 3.50 -4.02 19.89
C TRP A 9 3.92 -2.72 19.20
N ALA A 10 5.18 -2.34 19.33
CA ALA A 10 5.72 -1.17 18.65
C ALA A 10 5.64 -1.31 17.12
N SER A 11 5.93 -2.50 16.58
CA SER A 11 5.82 -2.79 15.15
C SER A 11 4.39 -2.75 14.64
N TYR A 12 3.43 -3.29 15.40
CA TYR A 12 2.01 -3.19 15.07
C TYR A 12 1.50 -1.74 15.02
N ARG A 13 1.89 -0.93 16.00
CA ARG A 13 1.51 0.50 16.02
C ARG A 13 2.11 1.25 14.83
N ASP A 14 3.35 0.97 14.45
CA ASP A 14 3.97 1.59 13.29
C ASP A 14 3.29 1.14 11.99
N ALA A 15 2.92 -0.13 11.87
CA ALA A 15 2.18 -0.63 10.72
C ALA A 15 0.78 0.00 10.63
N LEU A 16 0.03 0.03 11.73
CA LEU A 16 -1.30 0.66 11.77
C LEU A 16 -1.25 2.15 11.41
N LEU A 17 -0.28 2.89 11.94
CA LEU A 17 -0.09 4.30 11.60
C LEU A 17 0.31 4.48 10.13
N ALA A 18 1.21 3.64 9.62
CA ALA A 18 1.65 3.72 8.24
C ALA A 18 0.52 3.41 7.26
N ILE A 19 -0.25 2.37 7.52
CA ILE A 19 -1.41 1.98 6.71
C ILE A 19 -2.52 3.04 6.83
N GLY A 20 -2.86 3.47 8.03
CA GLY A 20 -3.90 4.46 8.28
C GLY A 20 -3.59 5.82 7.65
N VAL A 21 -2.37 6.34 7.85
CA VAL A 21 -1.96 7.64 7.31
C VAL A 21 -1.68 7.53 5.80
N GLY A 22 -0.87 6.55 5.37
CA GLY A 22 -0.49 6.40 3.96
C GLY A 22 -1.68 6.00 3.08
N GLY A 23 -2.45 5.00 3.49
CA GLY A 23 -3.67 4.59 2.79
C GLY A 23 -4.77 5.64 2.88
N GLY A 24 -5.01 6.20 4.07
CA GLY A 24 -6.03 7.22 4.29
C GLY A 24 -5.81 8.48 3.48
N LEU A 25 -4.57 8.97 3.40
CA LEU A 25 -4.22 10.13 2.59
C LEU A 25 -4.57 9.91 1.11
N VAL A 26 -4.16 8.77 0.55
CA VAL A 26 -4.45 8.42 -0.85
C VAL A 26 -5.95 8.23 -1.07
N TYR A 27 -6.64 7.57 -0.14
CA TYR A 27 -8.08 7.39 -0.19
C TYR A 27 -8.83 8.74 -0.24
N LEU A 28 -8.50 9.66 0.67
CA LEU A 28 -9.11 10.99 0.71
C LEU A 28 -8.83 11.78 -0.57
N LEU A 29 -7.59 11.73 -1.06
CA LEU A 29 -7.22 12.39 -2.31
C LEU A 29 -8.05 11.87 -3.49
N VAL A 30 -8.27 10.56 -3.58
CA VAL A 30 -9.04 9.97 -4.68
C VAL A 30 -10.53 10.28 -4.54
N ILE A 31 -11.11 10.14 -3.34
CA ILE A 31 -12.55 10.40 -3.13
C ILE A 31 -12.90 11.87 -3.40
N PHE A 32 -12.12 12.80 -2.86
CA PHE A 32 -12.43 14.23 -2.99
C PHE A 32 -11.83 14.87 -4.24
N GLY A 33 -10.71 14.37 -4.75
CA GLY A 33 -10.00 15.00 -5.86
C GLY A 33 -10.29 14.39 -7.22
N VAL A 34 -10.63 13.11 -7.29
CA VAL A 34 -10.76 12.39 -8.57
C VAL A 34 -12.18 11.90 -8.82
N VAL A 35 -12.75 11.18 -7.85
CA VAL A 35 -14.10 10.58 -8.02
C VAL A 35 -15.18 11.64 -7.82
N ALA A 36 -14.99 12.53 -6.85
CA ALA A 36 -15.86 13.67 -6.55
C ALA A 36 -17.36 13.31 -6.52
N VAL A 37 -17.70 12.18 -5.88
CA VAL A 37 -19.07 11.67 -5.78
C VAL A 37 -19.81 12.43 -4.68
N ASP A 38 -21.05 12.83 -4.97
CA ASP A 38 -21.95 13.41 -3.98
C ASP A 38 -23.12 12.44 -3.74
N PRO A 39 -23.31 11.93 -2.50
CA PRO A 39 -22.50 12.19 -1.29
C PRO A 39 -21.17 11.40 -1.29
N TRP A 40 -20.12 12.01 -0.72
CA TRP A 40 -18.76 11.44 -0.67
C TRP A 40 -18.67 10.06 0.03
N TYR A 41 -19.67 9.73 0.83
CA TYR A 41 -19.79 8.45 1.55
C TYR A 41 -20.65 7.43 0.82
N ASP A 42 -20.93 7.60 -0.47
CA ASP A 42 -21.70 6.60 -1.23
C ASP A 42 -21.06 5.21 -1.02
N PRO A 43 -21.82 4.24 -0.42
CA PRO A 43 -21.27 2.93 -0.05
C PRO A 43 -20.64 2.17 -1.21
N LYS A 44 -21.14 2.39 -2.42
CA LYS A 44 -20.64 1.74 -3.64
C LYS A 44 -19.16 2.06 -3.89
N TYR A 45 -18.79 3.32 -3.75
CA TYR A 45 -17.41 3.78 -3.95
C TYR A 45 -16.59 3.68 -2.66
N ALA A 46 -17.15 4.15 -1.55
CA ALA A 46 -16.44 4.22 -0.28
C ALA A 46 -15.95 2.85 0.20
N ILE A 47 -16.81 1.82 0.19
CA ILE A 47 -16.43 0.46 0.64
C ILE A 47 -15.43 -0.18 -0.33
N SER A 48 -15.72 -0.11 -1.64
CA SER A 48 -14.86 -0.75 -2.64
C SER A 48 -13.45 -0.15 -2.68
N LEU A 49 -13.34 1.18 -2.76
CA LEU A 49 -12.06 1.87 -2.85
C LEU A 49 -11.25 1.77 -1.55
N SER A 50 -11.90 1.93 -0.38
CA SER A 50 -11.21 1.76 0.91
C SER A 50 -10.67 0.34 1.07
N GLY A 51 -11.46 -0.68 0.73
CA GLY A 51 -11.01 -2.07 0.77
C GLY A 51 -9.76 -2.31 -0.04
N MET A 52 -9.71 -1.82 -1.28
CA MET A 52 -8.53 -1.95 -2.16
C MET A 52 -7.31 -1.22 -1.60
N VAL A 53 -7.47 0.02 -1.15
CA VAL A 53 -6.40 0.85 -0.59
C VAL A 53 -5.78 0.17 0.63
N PHE A 54 -6.60 -0.17 1.63
CA PHE A 54 -6.09 -0.68 2.89
C PHE A 54 -5.55 -2.11 2.76
N ALA A 55 -6.17 -2.98 1.95
CA ALA A 55 -5.66 -4.33 1.71
C ALA A 55 -4.29 -4.32 1.03
N ASN A 56 -4.10 -3.48 0.02
CA ASN A 56 -2.80 -3.38 -0.68
C ASN A 56 -1.73 -2.71 0.19
N ALA A 57 -2.07 -1.64 0.92
CA ALA A 57 -1.16 -1.02 1.88
C ALA A 57 -0.72 -2.01 2.97
N MET A 58 -1.64 -2.82 3.50
CA MET A 58 -1.33 -3.86 4.49
C MET A 58 -0.39 -4.92 3.93
N THR A 59 -0.65 -5.43 2.73
CA THR A 59 0.21 -6.43 2.08
C THR A 59 1.62 -5.88 1.86
N ALA A 60 1.74 -4.66 1.32
CA ALA A 60 3.03 -4.03 1.06
C ALA A 60 3.82 -3.76 2.36
N VAL A 61 3.16 -3.27 3.41
CA VAL A 61 3.78 -3.07 4.74
C VAL A 61 4.23 -4.40 5.34
N THR A 62 3.45 -5.47 5.20
CA THR A 62 3.83 -6.81 5.71
C THR A 62 5.08 -7.33 5.01
N LEU A 63 5.13 -7.28 3.67
CA LEU A 63 6.31 -7.68 2.91
C LEU A 63 7.55 -6.86 3.27
N SER A 64 7.39 -5.54 3.42
CA SER A 64 8.48 -4.67 3.83
C SER A 64 8.98 -4.99 5.25
N ALA A 65 8.08 -5.31 6.17
CA ALA A 65 8.43 -5.68 7.54
C ALA A 65 9.22 -6.99 7.60
N GLU A 66 8.75 -8.02 6.92
CA GLU A 66 9.41 -9.32 6.85
C GLU A 66 10.82 -9.20 6.26
N ARG A 67 10.94 -8.48 5.13
CA ARG A 67 12.24 -8.31 4.48
C ARG A 67 13.20 -7.48 5.31
N PHE A 68 12.75 -6.39 5.91
CA PHE A 68 13.57 -5.58 6.80
C PHE A 68 14.11 -6.40 7.97
N ASP A 69 13.24 -7.17 8.63
CA ASP A 69 13.64 -8.00 9.76
C ASP A 69 14.59 -9.15 9.36
N ALA A 70 14.42 -9.70 8.16
CA ALA A 70 15.33 -10.71 7.62
C ALA A 70 16.75 -10.14 7.38
N GLU A 71 16.86 -8.96 6.79
CA GLU A 71 18.14 -8.29 6.55
C GLU A 71 18.86 -7.89 7.84
N ILE A 72 18.11 -7.37 8.82
CA ILE A 72 18.69 -7.06 10.16
C ILE A 72 19.20 -8.33 10.86
N ARG A 73 18.43 -9.43 10.80
CA ARG A 73 18.88 -10.72 11.39
C ARG A 73 20.12 -11.29 10.69
N SER A 74 20.31 -11.00 9.41
CA SER A 74 21.53 -11.40 8.66
C SER A 74 22.74 -10.50 8.91
N GLY A 75 22.62 -9.52 9.83
CA GLY A 75 23.72 -8.64 10.20
C GLY A 75 23.96 -7.47 9.25
N LYS A 76 23.00 -7.17 8.36
CA LYS A 76 23.08 -6.00 7.49
C LYS A 76 22.72 -4.73 8.25
N ASP A 77 23.29 -3.60 7.81
CA ASP A 77 22.96 -2.30 8.37
C ASP A 77 21.52 -1.87 8.05
N SER A 78 21.00 -0.95 8.83
CA SER A 78 19.61 -0.51 8.75
C SER A 78 19.25 0.21 7.43
N VAL A 79 20.23 0.84 6.77
CA VAL A 79 20.03 1.51 5.48
C VAL A 79 19.90 0.47 4.37
N HIS A 80 20.78 -0.54 4.36
CA HIS A 80 20.70 -1.65 3.42
C HIS A 80 19.36 -2.40 3.60
N ALA A 81 19.04 -2.77 4.83
CA ALA A 81 17.79 -3.45 5.16
C ALA A 81 16.55 -2.67 4.67
N ARG A 82 16.54 -1.34 4.86
CA ARG A 82 15.47 -0.46 4.39
C ARG A 82 15.33 -0.49 2.86
N ASN A 83 16.44 -0.35 2.13
CA ASN A 83 16.41 -0.29 0.67
C ASN A 83 15.96 -1.63 0.07
N THR A 84 16.44 -2.74 0.62
CA THR A 84 16.03 -4.09 0.18
C THR A 84 14.55 -4.34 0.50
N ALA A 85 14.08 -3.93 1.68
CA ALA A 85 12.68 -4.06 2.07
C ALA A 85 11.74 -3.18 1.22
N TRP A 86 12.17 -1.99 0.84
CA TRP A 86 11.47 -1.11 -0.08
C TRP A 86 11.23 -1.79 -1.43
N ASN A 87 12.29 -2.31 -2.04
CA ASN A 87 12.21 -3.00 -3.33
C ASN A 87 11.31 -4.24 -3.24
N ALA A 88 11.47 -5.06 -2.20
CA ALA A 88 10.66 -6.26 -2.01
C ALA A 88 9.16 -5.95 -1.90
N ALA A 89 8.79 -4.85 -1.27
CA ALA A 89 7.40 -4.43 -1.11
C ALA A 89 6.78 -3.87 -2.41
N LEU A 90 7.56 -3.17 -3.23
CA LEU A 90 7.05 -2.48 -4.42
C LEU A 90 7.13 -3.32 -5.70
N ILE A 91 8.04 -4.27 -5.82
CA ILE A 91 8.16 -5.14 -7.00
C ILE A 91 6.83 -5.80 -7.38
N PRO A 92 6.05 -6.42 -6.46
CA PRO A 92 4.76 -7.01 -6.81
C PRO A 92 3.75 -5.98 -7.34
N GLN A 93 3.77 -4.76 -6.82
CA GLN A 93 2.89 -3.68 -7.24
C GLN A 93 3.24 -3.20 -8.66
N ILE A 94 4.54 -3.02 -8.94
CA ILE A 94 5.04 -2.65 -10.26
C ILE A 94 4.71 -3.74 -11.27
N ASN A 95 4.94 -5.01 -10.94
CA ASN A 95 4.62 -6.14 -11.80
C ASN A 95 3.12 -6.21 -12.12
N SER A 96 2.26 -6.01 -11.12
CA SER A 96 0.82 -5.95 -11.32
C SER A 96 0.40 -4.80 -12.24
N PHE A 97 1.04 -3.65 -12.09
CA PHE A 97 0.79 -2.48 -12.94
C PHE A 97 1.18 -2.74 -14.41
N LEU A 98 2.34 -3.35 -14.63
CA LEU A 98 2.81 -3.71 -15.97
C LEU A 98 1.97 -4.83 -16.60
N ALA A 99 1.59 -5.85 -15.81
CA ALA A 99 0.79 -6.96 -16.29
C ALA A 99 -0.60 -6.53 -16.79
N VAL A 100 -1.22 -5.57 -16.14
CA VAL A 100 -2.52 -5.01 -16.55
C VAL A 100 -2.45 -4.31 -17.90
N GLY A 101 -1.34 -3.66 -18.23
CA GLY A 101 -1.18 -2.98 -19.52
C GLY A 101 -0.85 -3.91 -20.69
N LEU A 102 -0.24 -5.07 -20.42
CA LEU A 102 0.35 -5.94 -21.45
C LEU A 102 -0.34 -7.29 -21.62
N VAL A 103 -0.91 -7.86 -20.56
CA VAL A 103 -1.29 -9.29 -20.54
C VAL A 103 -2.75 -9.53 -20.16
N SER A 104 -3.37 -8.69 -19.38
CA SER A 104 -4.73 -8.95 -18.86
C SER A 104 -5.63 -7.74 -18.84
N LEU A 105 -6.89 -7.97 -19.19
CA LEU A 105 -7.96 -7.04 -18.87
C LEU A 105 -8.32 -7.20 -17.40
N PRO A 106 -8.24 -6.16 -16.58
CA PRO A 106 -8.59 -6.22 -15.18
C PRO A 106 -10.07 -6.56 -14.98
N GLY A 107 -10.37 -7.38 -13.98
CA GLY A 107 -11.74 -7.81 -13.70
C GLY A 107 -12.71 -6.62 -13.47
N ILE A 108 -12.23 -5.52 -12.87
CA ILE A 108 -13.03 -4.31 -12.66
C ILE A 108 -13.43 -3.69 -14.00
N MET A 109 -12.49 -3.48 -14.90
CA MET A 109 -12.75 -2.94 -16.24
C MET A 109 -13.71 -3.86 -17.02
N THR A 110 -13.41 -5.17 -17.03
CA THR A 110 -14.25 -6.16 -17.71
C THR A 110 -15.67 -6.18 -17.13
N GLY A 111 -15.81 -6.14 -15.80
CA GLY A 111 -17.10 -6.08 -15.12
C GLY A 111 -17.91 -4.83 -15.49
N GLN A 112 -17.27 -3.66 -15.58
CA GLN A 112 -17.92 -2.42 -15.98
C GLN A 112 -18.40 -2.45 -17.44
N VAL A 113 -17.57 -2.95 -18.35
CA VAL A 113 -17.94 -3.08 -19.78
C VAL A 113 -19.10 -4.07 -19.97
N ILE A 114 -19.07 -5.21 -19.27
CA ILE A 114 -20.18 -6.20 -19.30
C ILE A 114 -21.45 -5.59 -18.70
N ALA A 115 -21.34 -4.71 -17.70
CA ALA A 115 -22.46 -4.00 -17.11
C ALA A 115 -22.99 -2.83 -17.99
N GLY A 116 -22.42 -2.63 -19.19
CA GLY A 116 -22.87 -1.63 -20.15
C GLY A 116 -22.19 -0.27 -20.04
N ALA A 117 -21.12 -0.15 -19.24
CA ALA A 117 -20.33 1.10 -19.18
C ALA A 117 -19.54 1.30 -20.48
N ASP A 118 -19.29 2.57 -20.84
CA ASP A 118 -18.43 2.92 -21.95
C ASP A 118 -17.00 2.38 -21.71
N PRO A 119 -16.40 1.67 -22.68
CA PRO A 119 -15.06 1.07 -22.51
C PRO A 119 -13.98 2.10 -22.16
N MET A 120 -14.08 3.34 -22.67
CA MET A 120 -13.10 4.39 -22.39
C MET A 120 -13.22 4.88 -20.95
N GLU A 121 -14.43 4.98 -20.43
CA GLU A 121 -14.66 5.30 -19.01
C GLU A 121 -14.17 4.20 -18.10
N ALA A 122 -14.40 2.93 -18.46
CA ALA A 122 -13.88 1.78 -17.72
C ALA A 122 -12.35 1.77 -17.66
N VAL A 123 -11.66 2.12 -18.75
CA VAL A 123 -10.19 2.27 -18.79
C VAL A 123 -9.72 3.39 -17.86
N ARG A 124 -10.36 4.56 -17.92
CA ARG A 124 -10.01 5.70 -17.04
C ARG A 124 -10.15 5.33 -15.56
N TYR A 125 -11.25 4.68 -15.22
CA TYR A 125 -11.47 4.19 -13.85
C TYR A 125 -10.41 3.19 -13.42
N GLN A 126 -10.02 2.26 -14.31
CA GLN A 126 -8.97 1.29 -14.04
C GLN A 126 -7.60 1.95 -13.78
N ILE A 127 -7.22 2.95 -14.59
CA ILE A 127 -5.96 3.70 -14.40
C ILE A 127 -5.97 4.40 -13.04
N MET A 128 -7.09 5.02 -12.66
CA MET A 128 -7.26 5.66 -11.36
C MET A 128 -7.07 4.65 -10.21
N VAL A 129 -7.77 3.51 -10.26
CA VAL A 129 -7.68 2.46 -9.22
C VAL A 129 -6.26 1.94 -9.08
N MET A 130 -5.57 1.66 -10.18
CA MET A 130 -4.20 1.16 -10.14
C MET A 130 -3.21 2.18 -9.58
N SER A 131 -3.34 3.44 -9.98
CA SER A 131 -2.54 4.54 -9.42
C SER A 131 -2.77 4.71 -7.92
N MET A 132 -4.02 4.61 -7.48
CA MET A 132 -4.43 4.65 -6.07
C MET A 132 -3.81 3.50 -5.28
N VAL A 133 -3.89 2.27 -5.78
CA VAL A 133 -3.34 1.08 -5.12
C VAL A 133 -1.82 1.18 -4.99
N MET A 134 -1.13 1.56 -6.06
CA MET A 134 0.32 1.76 -6.05
C MET A 134 0.75 2.90 -5.12
N GLY A 135 0.03 4.02 -5.16
CA GLY A 135 0.28 5.16 -4.29
C GLY A 135 0.10 4.81 -2.82
N SER A 136 -0.99 4.12 -2.46
CA SER A 136 -1.26 3.72 -1.07
C SER A 136 -0.19 2.77 -0.52
N ALA A 137 0.23 1.79 -1.31
CA ALA A 137 1.32 0.88 -0.96
C ALA A 137 2.65 1.64 -0.76
N GLY A 138 3.01 2.50 -1.69
CA GLY A 138 4.25 3.30 -1.62
C GLY A 138 4.29 4.21 -0.40
N PHE A 139 3.25 5.02 -0.16
CA PHE A 139 3.21 5.90 1.02
C PHE A 139 3.21 5.13 2.33
N ALA A 140 2.45 4.05 2.44
CA ALA A 140 2.43 3.24 3.65
C ALA A 140 3.80 2.61 3.95
N VAL A 141 4.46 2.03 2.95
CA VAL A 141 5.81 1.45 3.08
C VAL A 141 6.84 2.52 3.44
N ALA A 142 6.79 3.70 2.81
CA ALA A 142 7.70 4.81 3.11
C ALA A 142 7.61 5.25 4.58
N ILE A 143 6.38 5.45 5.08
CA ILE A 143 6.14 5.84 6.47
C ILE A 143 6.60 4.74 7.42
N PHE A 144 6.27 3.48 7.14
CA PHE A 144 6.64 2.34 7.96
C PHE A 144 8.16 2.18 8.07
N LEU A 145 8.87 2.11 6.95
CA LEU A 145 10.32 1.91 6.91
C LEU A 145 11.08 3.09 7.53
N LYS A 146 10.62 4.32 7.33
CA LYS A 146 11.20 5.50 7.99
C LYS A 146 11.16 5.38 9.52
N ARG A 147 10.03 4.95 10.07
CA ARG A 147 9.85 4.76 11.53
C ARG A 147 10.68 3.59 12.04
N ARG A 148 10.70 2.47 11.28
CA ARG A 148 11.45 1.26 11.64
C ARG A 148 12.96 1.50 11.67
N THR A 149 13.49 2.15 10.64
CA THR A 149 14.92 2.50 10.56
C THR A 149 15.35 3.40 11.71
N ARG A 150 14.56 4.45 12.03
CA ARG A 150 14.85 5.34 13.15
C ARG A 150 14.94 4.63 14.50
N ARG A 151 14.12 3.58 14.69
CA ARG A 151 14.19 2.77 15.92
C ARG A 151 15.39 1.85 15.94
N ALA A 152 15.75 1.26 14.80
CA ALA A 152 16.92 0.41 14.70
C ALA A 152 18.22 1.18 14.97
N THR A 153 18.33 2.42 14.50
CA THR A 153 19.49 3.29 14.76
C THR A 153 19.48 3.92 16.15
N GLY A 154 18.32 4.18 16.76
CA GLY A 154 18.20 4.77 18.09
C GLY A 154 18.39 3.79 19.25
N THR A 155 18.47 2.49 18.98
CA THR A 155 18.71 1.44 19.99
C THR A 155 20.21 1.07 20.09
N SER A 156 21.05 1.64 19.24
CA SER A 156 22.50 1.41 19.20
C SER A 156 23.32 2.46 19.99
N LEU A 157 22.67 3.29 20.81
CA LEU A 157 23.25 4.18 21.81
C LEU A 157 22.82 3.72 23.21
#